data_bf3d58f35028483864f917428ea2adc8
#
_entry.id   bf3d58f35028483864f917428ea2adc8
#
_cell.length_a   1.000
_cell.length_b   1.000
_cell.length_c   1.000
_cell.angle_alpha   90.00
_cell.angle_beta   90.00
_cell.angle_gamma   90.00
#
_symmetry.space_group_name_H-M   'P 1'
#
loop_
_entity.id
_entity.type
_entity.pdbx_description
1 polymer ?
#
loop_
_entity_poly.entity_id
_entity_poly.type
_entity_poly.pdbx_seq_one_letter_code
_entity_poly.pdbx_strand_id
1 'polypeptide(L)'
;MPATKFVCKDGNTIPIKQCLKQCPNAQRCMFLPTLRSVADSLERKLDKPSVTELIAGTRETYLKKRCDYAVDPMQQLYAVHGTAVHTIHEAHNQGNIITEERLADDITSGKFDLFGQIVDLSDNTLGDYKVTSSFKLMKALGYYKVDVPTGEVYKTGLKKGQPKTRKEWRTDGVKHLLEWAIQLNYYRILLEEAGFKVKDMVIQALCRDYSLRMASERNITRPLYLIRINKISNRWIKRYMAAKAMRLKKALKENHLPERCSVRERWHNRKCESYCDVAEFCPYGRLIKRTANKAA
;
A
#
# COMPACT_ATOMS: atom_id res chain seq x y z
N MET A 1 8.24 -10.35 -14.73
CA MET A 1 8.24 -9.38 -15.86
C MET A 1 7.43 -8.17 -15.41
N PRO A 2 7.76 -6.94 -15.80
CA PRO A 2 6.89 -5.80 -15.55
C PRO A 2 5.57 -5.95 -16.33
N ALA A 3 4.56 -5.13 -16.00
CA ALA A 3 3.36 -5.03 -16.82
C ALA A 3 3.77 -4.55 -18.24
N THR A 4 3.24 -5.20 -19.27
CA THR A 4 3.62 -4.92 -20.66
C THR A 4 2.51 -4.25 -21.46
N LYS A 5 1.30 -4.22 -20.90
CA LYS A 5 0.09 -3.71 -21.56
C LYS A 5 -0.68 -2.75 -20.67
N PHE A 6 -1.39 -1.82 -21.31
CA PHE A 6 -2.41 -1.00 -20.67
C PHE A 6 -3.80 -1.52 -21.01
N VAL A 7 -4.74 -1.33 -20.09
CA VAL A 7 -6.17 -1.50 -20.31
C VAL A 7 -6.73 -0.15 -20.76
N CYS A 8 -7.33 -0.09 -21.95
CA CYS A 8 -7.97 1.10 -22.48
C CYS A 8 -9.36 1.32 -21.84
N LYS A 9 -9.94 2.50 -22.03
CA LYS A 9 -11.30 2.85 -21.53
C LYS A 9 -12.41 1.95 -22.09
N ASP A 10 -12.20 1.39 -23.27
CA ASP A 10 -13.11 0.44 -23.92
C ASP A 10 -12.93 -1.01 -23.42
N GLY A 11 -12.03 -1.23 -22.44
CA GLY A 11 -11.71 -2.55 -21.89
C GLY A 11 -10.68 -3.35 -22.69
N ASN A 12 -10.30 -2.89 -23.88
CA ASN A 12 -9.28 -3.55 -24.71
C ASN A 12 -7.88 -3.35 -24.10
N THR A 13 -6.96 -4.28 -24.38
CA THR A 13 -5.57 -4.18 -23.95
C THR A 13 -4.66 -3.81 -25.13
N ILE A 14 -3.69 -2.93 -24.87
CA ILE A 14 -2.71 -2.49 -25.85
C ILE A 14 -1.30 -2.57 -25.26
N PRO A 15 -0.27 -3.01 -26.02
CA PRO A 15 1.12 -2.91 -25.59
C PRO A 15 1.50 -1.47 -25.22
N ILE A 16 2.19 -1.28 -24.08
CA ILE A 16 2.57 0.05 -23.56
C ILE A 16 3.33 0.84 -24.63
N LYS A 17 4.32 0.22 -25.30
CA LYS A 17 5.09 0.88 -26.37
C LYS A 17 4.23 1.39 -27.53
N GLN A 18 3.22 0.62 -27.92
CA GLN A 18 2.29 1.01 -28.97
C GLN A 18 1.38 2.17 -28.51
N CYS A 19 0.83 2.07 -27.29
CA CYS A 19 -0.01 3.12 -26.70
C CYS A 19 0.75 4.47 -26.61
N LEU A 20 2.04 4.45 -26.26
CA LEU A 20 2.87 5.65 -26.19
C LEU A 20 3.12 6.28 -27.55
N LYS A 21 3.20 5.48 -28.63
CA LYS A 21 3.35 6.00 -30.01
C LYS A 21 2.03 6.58 -30.51
N GLN A 22 0.99 5.78 -30.50
CA GLN A 22 -0.31 6.14 -31.06
C GLN A 22 -1.45 5.53 -30.26
N CYS A 23 -2.46 6.33 -29.92
CA CYS A 23 -3.67 5.85 -29.25
C CYS A 23 -4.59 5.17 -30.28
N PRO A 24 -5.05 3.94 -30.07
CA PRO A 24 -5.98 3.26 -30.98
C PRO A 24 -7.36 3.95 -31.04
N ASN A 25 -7.74 4.66 -29.97
CA ASN A 25 -9.04 5.33 -29.84
C ASN A 25 -8.99 6.81 -30.27
N ALA A 26 -8.04 7.20 -31.10
CA ALA A 26 -7.82 8.57 -31.62
C ALA A 26 -7.55 9.63 -30.50
N GLN A 27 -8.22 9.52 -29.36
CA GLN A 27 -8.06 10.41 -28.22
C GLN A 27 -7.43 9.70 -27.03
N ARG A 28 -6.28 10.20 -26.54
CA ARG A 28 -5.59 9.67 -25.37
C ARG A 28 -6.43 9.84 -24.09
N CYS A 29 -6.34 8.85 -23.19
CA CYS A 29 -7.03 8.91 -21.90
C CYS A 29 -6.40 9.92 -20.92
N MET A 30 -5.15 10.32 -21.15
CA MET A 30 -4.41 11.32 -20.37
C MET A 30 -3.32 11.97 -21.25
N PHE A 31 -2.70 13.04 -20.78
CA PHE A 31 -1.57 13.66 -21.48
C PHE A 31 -0.40 12.70 -21.61
N LEU A 32 0.30 12.78 -22.72
CA LEU A 32 1.41 11.87 -23.03
C LEU A 32 2.53 11.91 -21.99
N PRO A 33 2.94 13.05 -21.40
CA PRO A 33 3.92 13.04 -20.30
C PRO A 33 3.46 12.23 -19.09
N THR A 34 2.19 12.37 -18.70
CA THR A 34 1.60 11.60 -17.59
C THR A 34 1.60 10.10 -17.90
N LEU A 35 1.22 9.73 -19.13
CA LEU A 35 1.21 8.34 -19.57
C LEU A 35 2.62 7.72 -19.58
N ARG A 36 3.63 8.51 -19.97
CA ARG A 36 5.05 8.11 -19.88
C ARG A 36 5.47 7.89 -18.42
N SER A 37 5.15 8.82 -17.52
CA SER A 37 5.46 8.65 -16.08
C SER A 37 4.82 7.40 -15.49
N VAL A 38 3.58 7.08 -15.92
CA VAL A 38 2.94 5.80 -15.56
C VAL A 38 3.72 4.61 -16.09
N ALA A 39 4.13 4.63 -17.37
CA ALA A 39 4.90 3.54 -17.97
C ALA A 39 6.24 3.34 -17.25
N ASP A 40 6.98 4.43 -16.99
CA ASP A 40 8.27 4.41 -16.30
C ASP A 40 8.13 3.85 -14.87
N SER A 41 7.02 4.16 -14.17
CA SER A 41 6.75 3.63 -12.83
C SER A 41 6.59 2.10 -12.79
N LEU A 42 6.28 1.47 -13.92
CA LEU A 42 6.13 0.03 -14.07
C LEU A 42 7.44 -0.68 -14.43
N GLU A 43 8.44 0.04 -14.93
CA GLU A 43 9.76 -0.50 -15.30
C GLU A 43 10.65 -0.64 -14.06
N ARG A 44 10.48 -1.72 -13.30
CA ARG A 44 11.36 -2.04 -12.16
C ARG A 44 12.23 -3.24 -12.46
N LYS A 45 13.51 -2.99 -12.69
CA LYS A 45 14.53 -4.02 -12.75
C LYS A 45 15.24 -4.10 -11.40
N LEU A 46 14.91 -5.07 -10.58
CA LEU A 46 15.57 -5.36 -9.31
C LEU A 46 16.05 -6.82 -9.35
N ASP A 47 17.32 -7.04 -9.04
CA ASP A 47 17.91 -8.39 -8.96
C ASP A 47 17.28 -9.19 -7.80
N LYS A 48 16.97 -8.50 -6.70
CA LYS A 48 16.29 -9.07 -5.53
C LYS A 48 14.87 -8.52 -5.41
N PRO A 49 13.92 -9.29 -4.84
CA PRO A 49 12.60 -8.77 -4.56
C PRO A 49 12.69 -7.58 -3.59
N SER A 50 11.87 -6.57 -3.81
CA SER A 50 11.80 -5.43 -2.89
C SER A 50 11.08 -5.82 -1.60
N VAL A 51 11.30 -5.02 -0.53
CA VAL A 51 10.60 -5.17 0.76
C VAL A 51 9.08 -5.14 0.55
N THR A 52 8.57 -4.23 -0.27
CA THR A 52 7.14 -4.13 -0.57
C THR A 52 6.59 -5.32 -1.36
N GLU A 53 7.38 -5.90 -2.28
CA GLU A 53 7.01 -7.13 -2.99
C GLU A 53 6.91 -8.33 -2.03
N LEU A 54 7.80 -8.43 -1.04
CA LEU A 54 7.75 -9.51 -0.06
C LEU A 54 6.60 -9.35 0.94
N ILE A 55 6.25 -8.13 1.31
CA ILE A 55 5.09 -7.86 2.18
C ILE A 55 3.77 -8.18 1.46
N ALA A 56 3.72 -7.98 0.16
CA ALA A 56 2.57 -8.36 -0.65
C ALA A 56 2.31 -9.88 -0.64
N GLY A 57 1.21 -10.32 -1.20
CA GLY A 57 0.90 -11.75 -1.32
C GLY A 57 1.91 -12.48 -2.20
N THR A 58 2.51 -13.56 -1.70
CA THR A 58 3.54 -14.32 -2.46
C THR A 58 3.01 -14.78 -3.82
N ARG A 59 1.75 -15.26 -3.88
CA ARG A 59 1.12 -15.63 -5.15
C ARG A 59 0.96 -14.45 -6.10
N GLU A 60 0.56 -13.29 -5.61
CA GLU A 60 0.45 -12.07 -6.40
C GLU A 60 1.80 -11.68 -6.99
N THR A 61 2.84 -11.63 -6.16
CA THR A 61 4.21 -11.31 -6.61
C THR A 61 4.75 -12.33 -7.61
N TYR A 62 4.49 -13.62 -7.39
CA TYR A 62 4.84 -14.68 -8.34
C TYR A 62 4.17 -14.47 -9.70
N LEU A 63 2.85 -14.23 -9.71
CA LEU A 63 2.10 -14.01 -10.94
C LEU A 63 2.57 -12.74 -11.68
N LYS A 64 2.84 -11.65 -10.96
CA LYS A 64 3.41 -10.42 -11.54
C LYS A 64 4.79 -10.65 -12.18
N LYS A 65 5.55 -11.64 -11.72
CA LYS A 65 6.85 -12.01 -12.30
C LYS A 65 6.76 -13.02 -13.45
N ARG A 66 5.65 -13.76 -13.57
CA ARG A 66 5.49 -14.85 -14.56
C ARG A 66 4.51 -14.55 -15.67
N CYS A 67 3.49 -13.76 -15.40
CA CYS A 67 2.42 -13.51 -16.36
C CYS A 67 2.65 -12.21 -17.14
N ASP A 68 2.21 -12.22 -18.39
CA ASP A 68 2.06 -11.02 -19.20
C ASP A 68 0.70 -10.38 -18.90
N TYR A 69 0.69 -9.39 -18.00
CA TYR A 69 -0.54 -8.77 -17.52
C TYR A 69 -0.66 -7.31 -17.95
N ALA A 70 -1.89 -6.84 -17.99
CA ALA A 70 -2.23 -5.47 -18.28
C ALA A 70 -2.58 -4.70 -16.99
N VAL A 71 -2.33 -3.40 -16.98
CA VAL A 71 -2.72 -2.49 -15.91
C VAL A 71 -3.57 -1.36 -16.44
N ASP A 72 -4.52 -0.90 -15.65
CA ASP A 72 -5.25 0.32 -15.93
C ASP A 72 -4.35 1.54 -15.60
N PRO A 73 -3.95 2.36 -16.61
CA PRO A 73 -3.08 3.50 -16.35
C PRO A 73 -3.71 4.53 -15.41
N MET A 74 -5.05 4.62 -15.34
CA MET A 74 -5.74 5.53 -14.43
C MET A 74 -5.54 5.11 -12.96
N GLN A 75 -5.51 3.81 -12.68
CA GLN A 75 -5.23 3.31 -11.32
C GLN A 75 -3.77 3.52 -10.91
N GLN A 76 -2.85 3.59 -11.86
CA GLN A 76 -1.43 3.83 -11.59
C GLN A 76 -1.11 5.30 -11.25
N LEU A 77 -2.00 6.24 -11.53
CA LEU A 77 -1.81 7.66 -11.18
C LEU A 77 -1.56 7.89 -9.69
N TYR A 78 -2.12 7.04 -8.84
CA TYR A 78 -1.85 7.13 -7.39
C TYR A 78 -0.40 6.78 -7.01
N ALA A 79 0.24 5.88 -7.75
CA ALA A 79 1.65 5.58 -7.58
C ALA A 79 2.53 6.73 -8.08
N VAL A 80 2.20 7.31 -9.25
CA VAL A 80 2.88 8.50 -9.80
C VAL A 80 2.77 9.69 -8.84
N HIS A 81 1.56 9.92 -8.27
CA HIS A 81 1.37 10.97 -7.27
C HIS A 81 2.24 10.74 -6.01
N GLY A 82 2.30 9.50 -5.52
CA GLY A 82 3.21 9.17 -4.42
C GLY A 82 4.67 9.49 -4.75
N THR A 83 5.15 9.06 -5.92
CA THR A 83 6.51 9.33 -6.38
C THR A 83 6.78 10.84 -6.49
N ALA A 84 5.85 11.63 -7.02
CA ALA A 84 6.00 13.09 -7.12
C ALA A 84 6.18 13.75 -5.74
N VAL A 85 5.41 13.31 -4.74
CA VAL A 85 5.55 13.80 -3.36
C VAL A 85 6.94 13.47 -2.79
N HIS A 86 7.43 12.25 -2.99
CA HIS A 86 8.78 11.86 -2.56
C HIS A 86 9.85 12.71 -3.24
N THR A 87 9.80 12.89 -4.57
CA THR A 87 10.76 13.69 -5.33
C THR A 87 10.79 15.17 -4.87
N ILE A 88 9.62 15.75 -4.57
CA ILE A 88 9.55 17.13 -4.05
C ILE A 88 10.23 17.21 -2.67
N HIS A 89 9.95 16.27 -1.78
CA HIS A 89 10.55 16.26 -0.45
C HIS A 89 12.06 16.00 -0.50
N GLU A 90 12.50 15.11 -1.38
CA GLU A 90 13.93 14.83 -1.61
C GLU A 90 14.68 16.10 -2.07
N ALA A 91 14.10 16.90 -2.96
CA ALA A 91 14.69 18.14 -3.46
C ALA A 91 14.84 19.24 -2.38
N HIS A 92 14.08 19.13 -1.28
CA HIS A 92 14.15 20.06 -0.14
C HIS A 92 14.89 19.50 1.07
N ASN A 93 15.60 18.39 0.89
CA ASN A 93 16.41 17.82 1.95
C ASN A 93 17.64 18.67 2.23
N GLN A 94 17.87 18.98 3.51
CA GLN A 94 19.02 19.76 3.98
C GLN A 94 19.57 19.15 5.28
N GLY A 95 20.86 19.39 5.52
CA GLY A 95 21.52 18.99 6.78
C GLY A 95 21.83 17.48 6.88
N ASN A 96 21.78 16.95 8.10
CA ASN A 96 22.14 15.57 8.43
C ASN A 96 21.00 14.58 8.22
N ILE A 97 20.30 14.67 7.08
CA ILE A 97 19.21 13.76 6.72
C ILE A 97 19.65 12.96 5.50
N ILE A 98 19.63 11.63 5.61
CA ILE A 98 19.85 10.69 4.50
C ILE A 98 18.50 10.42 3.87
N THR A 99 18.39 10.58 2.55
CA THR A 99 17.13 10.36 1.82
C THR A 99 17.29 9.37 0.69
N GLU A 100 16.21 8.64 0.43
CA GLU A 100 16.03 7.81 -0.76
C GLU A 100 17.16 6.79 -1.01
N GLU A 101 17.87 6.40 0.06
CA GLU A 101 18.94 5.42 -0.01
C GLU A 101 18.43 3.99 -0.07
N ARG A 102 19.14 3.18 -0.87
CA ARG A 102 18.82 1.76 -1.03
C ARG A 102 19.76 0.90 -0.22
N LEU A 103 19.19 0.16 0.70
CA LEU A 103 19.89 -0.89 1.46
C LEU A 103 19.46 -2.27 0.96
N ALA A 104 20.34 -3.24 1.09
CA ALA A 104 20.09 -4.62 0.72
C ALA A 104 20.76 -5.59 1.68
N ASP A 105 20.13 -6.74 1.85
CA ASP A 105 20.72 -7.93 2.45
C ASP A 105 20.71 -9.09 1.46
N ASP A 106 20.92 -10.31 1.93
CA ASP A 106 20.99 -11.51 1.05
C ASP A 106 19.64 -11.84 0.39
N ILE A 107 18.52 -11.42 0.94
CA ILE A 107 17.18 -11.84 0.54
C ILE A 107 16.35 -10.76 -0.16
N THR A 108 16.60 -9.49 0.11
CA THR A 108 15.80 -8.38 -0.40
C THR A 108 16.60 -7.11 -0.56
N SER A 109 16.02 -6.13 -1.22
CA SER A 109 16.50 -4.75 -1.20
C SER A 109 15.36 -3.80 -0.89
N GLY A 110 15.65 -2.71 -0.19
CA GLY A 110 14.67 -1.71 0.17
C GLY A 110 15.24 -0.31 0.05
N LYS A 111 14.43 0.62 -0.43
CA LYS A 111 14.73 2.04 -0.47
C LYS A 111 13.90 2.69 0.64
N PHE A 112 14.57 3.27 1.64
CA PHE A 112 13.89 4.02 2.69
C PHE A 112 13.81 5.49 2.29
N ASP A 113 12.80 6.20 2.80
CA ASP A 113 12.54 7.56 2.36
C ASP A 113 13.49 8.56 3.02
N LEU A 114 13.63 8.50 4.36
CA LEU A 114 14.52 9.43 5.08
C LEU A 114 14.95 8.88 6.45
N PHE A 115 16.17 9.25 6.85
CA PHE A 115 16.73 8.95 8.17
C PHE A 115 17.56 10.13 8.69
N GLY A 116 17.35 10.54 9.94
CA GLY A 116 18.08 11.64 10.58
C GLY A 116 17.22 12.43 11.55
N GLN A 117 17.51 13.72 11.69
CA GLN A 117 16.72 14.66 12.49
C GLN A 117 15.55 15.20 11.68
N ILE A 118 14.46 14.47 11.63
CA ILE A 118 13.31 14.76 10.77
C ILE A 118 12.07 15.28 11.51
N VAL A 119 12.03 15.09 12.80
CA VAL A 119 11.02 15.62 13.72
C VAL A 119 11.66 15.85 15.09
N ASP A 120 11.01 16.58 15.99
CA ASP A 120 11.49 16.86 17.35
C ASP A 120 11.44 15.61 18.27
N LEU A 121 11.96 14.48 17.82
CA LEU A 121 12.08 13.25 18.59
C LEU A 121 13.53 12.90 18.87
N SER A 122 14.29 12.59 17.83
CA SER A 122 15.72 12.26 17.92
C SER A 122 16.41 12.44 16.58
N ASP A 123 17.74 12.60 16.63
CA ASP A 123 18.58 12.69 15.43
C ASP A 123 18.66 11.38 14.64
N ASN A 124 18.09 10.30 15.19
CA ASN A 124 18.11 8.95 14.62
C ASN A 124 16.69 8.44 14.36
N THR A 125 15.87 9.28 13.74
CA THR A 125 14.50 8.91 13.35
C THR A 125 14.47 8.40 11.91
N LEU A 126 13.88 7.23 11.72
CA LEU A 126 13.56 6.68 10.41
C LEU A 126 12.15 7.12 10.02
N GLY A 127 12.04 7.81 8.89
CA GLY A 127 10.78 8.31 8.36
C GLY A 127 10.36 7.62 7.06
N ASP A 128 9.05 7.62 6.80
CA ASP A 128 8.48 7.10 5.56
C ASP A 128 7.25 7.94 5.17
N TYR A 129 7.17 8.35 3.91
CA TYR A 129 6.08 9.14 3.37
C TYR A 129 4.96 8.24 2.82
N LYS A 130 3.73 8.52 3.17
CA LYS A 130 2.56 7.80 2.63
C LYS A 130 1.49 8.77 2.15
N VAL A 131 1.19 8.74 0.87
CA VAL A 131 -0.01 9.37 0.31
C VAL A 131 -1.13 8.33 0.32
N THR A 132 -2.20 8.58 1.10
CA THR A 132 -3.21 7.55 1.36
C THR A 132 -4.63 8.11 1.39
N SER A 133 -5.63 7.23 1.40
CA SER A 133 -7.03 7.63 1.57
C SER A 133 -7.43 7.72 3.03
N SER A 134 -8.45 8.50 3.32
CA SER A 134 -9.07 8.60 4.66
C SER A 134 -9.50 7.24 5.21
N PHE A 135 -9.94 6.30 4.34
CA PHE A 135 -10.31 4.96 4.77
C PHE A 135 -9.09 4.16 5.29
N LYS A 136 -7.96 4.20 4.57
CA LYS A 136 -6.76 3.52 5.02
C LYS A 136 -6.18 4.19 6.26
N LEU A 137 -6.25 5.52 6.33
CA LEU A 137 -5.78 6.30 7.47
C LEU A 137 -6.64 6.05 8.73
N MET A 138 -7.98 5.98 8.61
CA MET A 138 -8.88 5.59 9.69
C MET A 138 -8.48 4.24 10.28
N LYS A 139 -8.26 3.24 9.44
CA LYS A 139 -7.76 1.92 9.89
C LYS A 139 -6.38 2.01 10.53
N ALA A 140 -5.51 2.82 9.95
CA ALA A 140 -4.17 3.05 10.44
C ALA A 140 -4.16 3.58 11.87
N LEU A 141 -5.03 4.52 12.16
CA LEU A 141 -5.18 5.16 13.46
C LEU A 141 -6.07 4.34 14.41
N GLY A 142 -6.55 3.17 13.96
CA GLY A 142 -7.40 2.29 14.77
C GLY A 142 -8.74 2.90 15.14
N TYR A 143 -9.27 3.82 14.34
CA TYR A 143 -10.56 4.44 14.61
C TYR A 143 -11.71 3.49 14.28
N TYR A 144 -12.64 3.34 15.23
CA TYR A 144 -13.89 2.59 15.09
C TYR A 144 -15.02 3.24 15.84
N LYS A 145 -16.26 2.92 15.48
CA LYS A 145 -17.45 3.44 16.14
C LYS A 145 -18.01 2.42 17.11
N VAL A 146 -18.42 2.89 18.28
CA VAL A 146 -19.16 2.11 19.29
C VAL A 146 -20.52 2.76 19.51
N ASP A 147 -21.53 1.94 19.76
CA ASP A 147 -22.85 2.42 20.18
C ASP A 147 -22.83 2.62 21.71
N VAL A 148 -23.00 3.87 22.14
CA VAL A 148 -23.00 4.25 23.57
C VAL A 148 -24.44 4.62 23.97
N PRO A 149 -25.02 4.04 25.05
CA PRO A 149 -26.33 4.40 25.54
C PRO A 149 -26.40 5.87 25.88
N THR A 150 -27.50 6.53 25.48
CA THR A 150 -27.73 7.95 25.79
C THR A 150 -28.45 8.16 27.11
N GLY A 151 -28.90 7.11 27.80
CA GLY A 151 -29.76 7.16 28.96
C GLY A 151 -31.26 7.37 28.62
N GLU A 152 -31.56 7.58 27.33
CA GLU A 152 -32.92 7.74 26.85
C GLU A 152 -33.48 6.48 26.20
N VAL A 153 -34.81 6.39 26.09
CA VAL A 153 -35.52 5.34 25.34
C VAL A 153 -36.30 5.92 24.17
N TYR A 154 -36.51 5.11 23.15
CA TYR A 154 -37.40 5.47 22.03
C TYR A 154 -38.83 5.57 22.53
N LYS A 155 -39.48 6.74 22.34
CA LYS A 155 -40.85 6.99 22.79
C LYS A 155 -41.91 6.47 21.81
N THR A 156 -41.60 6.34 20.52
CA THR A 156 -42.50 5.97 19.44
C THR A 156 -41.85 5.04 18.42
N GLY A 157 -42.64 4.43 17.53
CA GLY A 157 -42.18 3.59 16.42
C GLY A 157 -41.81 2.16 16.84
N LEU A 158 -41.23 1.39 15.88
CA LEU A 158 -40.84 -0.03 16.05
C LEU A 158 -39.83 -0.29 17.16
N LYS A 159 -39.09 0.73 17.60
CA LYS A 159 -38.09 0.63 18.67
C LYS A 159 -38.57 1.18 20.00
N LYS A 160 -39.89 1.46 20.17
CA LYS A 160 -40.46 1.95 21.41
C LYS A 160 -40.01 1.12 22.62
N GLY A 161 -39.50 1.78 23.66
CA GLY A 161 -38.99 1.14 24.87
C GLY A 161 -37.54 0.65 24.80
N GLN A 162 -36.91 0.62 23.63
CA GLN A 162 -35.49 0.24 23.51
C GLN A 162 -34.60 1.43 23.89
N PRO A 163 -33.43 1.19 24.50
CA PRO A 163 -32.44 2.23 24.77
C PRO A 163 -31.99 2.92 23.48
N LYS A 164 -31.96 4.27 23.52
CA LYS A 164 -31.29 5.01 22.44
C LYS A 164 -29.81 4.93 22.60
N THR A 165 -29.11 4.76 21.47
CA THR A 165 -27.67 4.80 21.40
C THR A 165 -27.19 5.90 20.47
N ARG A 166 -26.05 6.49 20.78
CA ARG A 166 -25.30 7.37 19.87
C ARG A 166 -23.99 6.69 19.47
N LYS A 167 -23.52 6.94 18.25
CA LYS A 167 -22.23 6.43 17.78
C LYS A 167 -21.12 7.37 18.22
N GLU A 168 -20.19 6.85 19.00
CA GLU A 168 -18.97 7.55 19.39
C GLU A 168 -17.75 6.94 18.73
N TRP A 169 -16.79 7.79 18.37
CA TRP A 169 -15.49 7.35 17.87
C TRP A 169 -14.58 6.93 19.02
N ARG A 170 -13.94 5.77 18.84
CA ARG A 170 -12.86 5.29 19.71
C ARG A 170 -11.65 4.90 18.86
N THR A 171 -10.50 4.73 19.52
CA THR A 171 -9.29 4.22 18.89
C THR A 171 -8.74 3.08 19.74
N ASP A 172 -8.25 2.04 19.07
CA ASP A 172 -7.45 0.98 19.68
C ASP A 172 -5.96 1.14 19.34
N GLY A 173 -5.58 2.29 18.82
CA GLY A 173 -4.22 2.65 18.45
C GLY A 173 -3.78 2.09 17.10
N VAL A 174 -2.49 2.14 16.84
CA VAL A 174 -1.87 1.89 15.53
C VAL A 174 -1.70 0.39 15.24
N LYS A 175 -2.64 -0.45 15.62
CA LYS A 175 -2.54 -1.92 15.51
C LYS A 175 -2.77 -2.47 14.10
N HIS A 176 -3.46 -1.73 13.26
CA HIS A 176 -3.95 -2.23 11.96
C HIS A 176 -3.05 -1.88 10.77
N LEU A 177 -1.85 -1.35 11.03
CA LEU A 177 -0.84 -0.98 10.03
C LEU A 177 0.28 -2.00 9.87
N LEU A 178 -0.01 -3.28 10.01
CA LEU A 178 1.04 -4.29 10.04
C LEU A 178 1.99 -4.24 8.83
N GLU A 179 1.47 -3.99 7.64
CA GLU A 179 2.28 -3.88 6.43
C GLU A 179 3.26 -2.69 6.47
N TRP A 180 2.83 -1.53 6.98
CA TRP A 180 3.69 -0.36 7.17
C TRP A 180 4.69 -0.59 8.32
N ALA A 181 4.21 -1.20 9.40
CA ALA A 181 5.07 -1.53 10.54
C ALA A 181 6.16 -2.54 10.16
N ILE A 182 5.84 -3.58 9.38
CA ILE A 182 6.82 -4.55 8.87
C ILE A 182 7.82 -3.84 7.96
N GLN A 183 7.35 -3.01 7.01
CA GLN A 183 8.21 -2.27 6.08
C GLN A 183 9.23 -1.43 6.84
N LEU A 184 8.75 -0.57 7.74
CA LEU A 184 9.60 0.37 8.45
C LEU A 184 10.55 -0.35 9.43
N ASN A 185 10.08 -1.39 10.11
CA ASN A 185 10.93 -2.22 10.97
C ASN A 185 12.00 -2.99 10.18
N TYR A 186 11.70 -3.39 8.93
CA TYR A 186 12.73 -4.03 8.11
C TYR A 186 13.79 -3.03 7.65
N TYR A 187 13.40 -1.82 7.23
CA TYR A 187 14.34 -0.76 6.92
C TYR A 187 15.20 -0.37 8.13
N ARG A 188 14.59 -0.35 9.34
CA ARG A 188 15.34 -0.17 10.58
C ARG A 188 16.42 -1.24 10.75
N ILE A 189 16.09 -2.51 10.53
CA ILE A 189 17.05 -3.61 10.65
C ILE A 189 18.20 -3.42 9.65
N LEU A 190 17.91 -3.09 8.41
CA LEU A 190 18.94 -2.86 7.38
C LEU A 190 19.84 -1.68 7.75
N LEU A 191 19.29 -0.59 8.28
CA LEU A 191 20.06 0.55 8.79
C LEU A 191 20.93 0.17 9.98
N GLU A 192 20.37 -0.58 10.95
CA GLU A 192 21.12 -1.03 12.14
C GLU A 192 22.27 -1.98 11.73
N GLU A 193 22.10 -2.82 10.73
CA GLU A 193 23.15 -3.68 10.16
C GLU A 193 24.21 -2.88 9.37
N ALA A 194 23.83 -1.74 8.80
CA ALA A 194 24.76 -0.80 8.18
C ALA A 194 25.48 0.13 9.19
N GLY A 195 25.26 -0.05 10.50
CA GLY A 195 25.91 0.67 11.58
C GLY A 195 25.15 1.91 12.08
N PHE A 196 23.97 2.21 11.55
CA PHE A 196 23.14 3.32 12.03
C PHE A 196 22.26 2.89 13.21
N LYS A 197 22.15 3.73 14.22
CA LYS A 197 21.29 3.46 15.38
C LYS A 197 19.92 4.12 15.19
N VAL A 198 18.89 3.36 14.92
CA VAL A 198 17.52 3.87 14.80
C VAL A 198 16.84 3.91 16.17
N LYS A 199 16.47 5.11 16.63
CA LYS A 199 15.75 5.33 17.90
C LYS A 199 14.24 5.33 17.67
N ASP A 200 13.75 6.14 16.77
CA ASP A 200 12.35 6.37 16.48
C ASP A 200 12.00 5.99 15.05
N MET A 201 10.73 5.67 14.83
CA MET A 201 10.17 5.39 13.51
C MET A 201 8.85 6.12 13.35
N VAL A 202 8.69 6.88 12.26
CA VAL A 202 7.51 7.72 12.02
C VAL A 202 7.07 7.60 10.57
N ILE A 203 5.77 7.51 10.37
CA ILE A 203 5.16 7.65 9.05
C ILE A 203 4.48 9.01 8.96
N GLN A 204 4.85 9.79 7.95
CA GLN A 204 4.11 10.99 7.57
C GLN A 204 3.04 10.60 6.55
N ALA A 205 1.79 10.56 6.99
CA ALA A 205 0.65 10.16 6.16
C ALA A 205 -0.15 11.38 5.68
N LEU A 206 -0.11 11.65 4.37
CA LEU A 206 -0.91 12.66 3.70
C LEU A 206 -2.24 12.05 3.24
N CYS A 207 -3.35 12.61 3.70
CA CYS A 207 -4.69 12.18 3.33
C CYS A 207 -5.15 12.90 2.05
N ARG A 208 -5.16 12.21 0.93
CA ARG A 208 -5.48 12.79 -0.39
C ARG A 208 -6.95 13.18 -0.59
N ASP A 209 -7.85 12.57 0.17
CA ASP A 209 -9.30 12.80 0.13
C ASP A 209 -9.81 13.54 1.39
N TYR A 210 -8.93 14.28 2.08
CA TYR A 210 -9.23 14.98 3.33
C TYR A 210 -10.39 15.99 3.19
N SER A 211 -10.45 16.73 2.08
CA SER A 211 -11.48 17.74 1.83
C SER A 211 -12.88 17.16 1.61
N LEU A 212 -13.00 15.85 1.42
CA LEU A 212 -14.28 15.21 1.20
C LEU A 212 -15.00 14.93 2.53
N ARG A 213 -16.32 15.08 2.54
CA ARG A 213 -17.21 14.76 3.68
C ARG A 213 -16.91 13.35 4.26
N MET A 214 -16.60 12.39 3.40
CA MET A 214 -16.23 11.04 3.82
C MET A 214 -15.02 10.98 4.75
N ALA A 215 -14.08 11.91 4.68
CA ALA A 215 -12.93 11.94 5.59
C ALA A 215 -13.40 12.29 7.01
N SER A 216 -14.22 13.32 7.17
CA SER A 216 -14.83 13.70 8.46
C SER A 216 -15.69 12.57 9.03
N GLU A 217 -16.49 11.89 8.19
CA GLU A 217 -17.30 10.73 8.59
C GLU A 217 -16.46 9.54 9.06
N ARG A 218 -15.16 9.52 8.78
CA ARG A 218 -14.14 8.54 9.21
C ARG A 218 -13.27 9.05 10.36
N ASN A 219 -13.62 10.17 10.96
CA ASN A 219 -12.87 10.87 12.01
C ASN A 219 -11.46 11.31 11.55
N ILE A 220 -11.28 11.58 10.25
CA ILE A 220 -10.07 12.16 9.70
C ILE A 220 -10.28 13.66 9.56
N THR A 221 -9.71 14.41 10.50
CA THR A 221 -9.94 15.85 10.70
C THR A 221 -8.79 16.74 10.26
N ARG A 222 -7.68 16.15 9.83
CA ARG A 222 -6.47 16.85 9.36
C ARG A 222 -5.97 16.24 8.05
N PRO A 223 -5.33 17.03 7.20
CA PRO A 223 -4.76 16.51 5.94
C PRO A 223 -3.52 15.65 6.16
N LEU A 224 -2.79 15.84 7.26
CA LEU A 224 -1.51 15.19 7.54
C LEU A 224 -1.46 14.64 8.96
N TYR A 225 -0.89 13.44 9.09
CA TYR A 225 -0.69 12.74 10.35
C TYR A 225 0.73 12.23 10.46
N LEU A 226 1.35 12.46 11.62
CA LEU A 226 2.60 11.79 12.02
C LEU A 226 2.24 10.58 12.89
N ILE A 227 2.57 9.39 12.41
CA ILE A 227 2.19 8.13 13.03
C ILE A 227 3.45 7.42 13.51
N ARG A 228 3.63 7.32 14.81
CA ARG A 228 4.75 6.58 15.41
C ARG A 228 4.56 5.09 15.21
N ILE A 229 5.62 4.41 14.82
CA ILE A 229 5.66 2.96 14.62
C ILE A 229 6.53 2.32 15.69
N ASN A 230 5.97 1.38 16.44
CA ASN A 230 6.69 0.67 17.48
C ASN A 230 7.70 -0.32 16.89
N LYS A 231 8.79 -0.54 17.61
CA LYS A 231 9.77 -1.58 17.28
C LYS A 231 9.12 -2.97 17.44
N ILE A 232 9.27 -3.77 16.41
CA ILE A 232 8.90 -5.20 16.42
C ILE A 232 10.18 -6.00 16.57
N SER A 233 10.10 -7.18 17.18
CA SER A 233 11.24 -8.08 17.37
C SER A 233 11.97 -8.33 16.04
N ASN A 234 13.29 -8.09 16.03
CA ASN A 234 14.15 -8.34 14.86
C ASN A 234 14.03 -9.79 14.39
N ARG A 235 14.04 -10.74 15.35
CA ARG A 235 13.89 -12.18 15.06
C ARG A 235 12.60 -12.46 14.31
N TRP A 236 11.48 -11.86 14.73
CA TRP A 236 10.19 -12.06 14.08
C TRP A 236 10.18 -11.48 12.66
N ILE A 237 10.63 -10.23 12.50
CA ILE A 237 10.66 -9.54 11.20
C ILE A 237 11.57 -10.30 10.21
N LYS A 238 12.80 -10.64 10.62
CA LYS A 238 13.73 -11.39 9.77
C LYS A 238 13.15 -12.75 9.35
N ARG A 239 12.57 -13.49 10.30
CA ARG A 239 11.92 -14.78 10.00
C ARG A 239 10.74 -14.63 9.03
N TYR A 240 9.91 -13.61 9.23
CA TYR A 240 8.79 -13.33 8.32
C TYR A 240 9.28 -13.06 6.89
N MET A 241 10.23 -12.15 6.73
CA MET A 241 10.76 -11.76 5.41
C MET A 241 11.51 -12.92 4.74
N ALA A 242 12.33 -13.65 5.49
CA ALA A 242 13.02 -14.84 4.97
C ALA A 242 12.03 -15.93 4.50
N ALA A 243 10.99 -16.20 5.26
CA ALA A 243 9.97 -17.17 4.86
C ALA A 243 9.24 -16.75 3.57
N LYS A 244 8.91 -15.46 3.42
CA LYS A 244 8.29 -14.91 2.21
C LYS A 244 9.24 -15.01 1.01
N ALA A 245 10.51 -14.64 1.17
CA ALA A 245 11.53 -14.72 0.13
C ALA A 245 11.78 -16.18 -0.33
N MET A 246 11.92 -17.11 0.61
CA MET A 246 12.08 -18.54 0.30
C MET A 246 10.89 -19.11 -0.47
N ARG A 247 9.66 -18.82 -0.05
CA ARG A 247 8.45 -19.26 -0.76
C ARG A 247 8.40 -18.71 -2.18
N LEU A 248 8.72 -17.43 -2.37
CA LEU A 248 8.76 -16.81 -3.69
C LEU A 248 9.86 -17.44 -4.56
N LYS A 249 11.08 -17.57 -4.03
CA LYS A 249 12.24 -18.17 -4.73
C LYS A 249 11.93 -19.61 -5.14
N LYS A 250 11.39 -20.42 -4.23
CA LYS A 250 10.99 -21.81 -4.51
C LYS A 250 9.95 -21.85 -5.63
N ALA A 251 8.88 -21.07 -5.53
CA ALA A 251 7.82 -21.02 -6.54
C ALA A 251 8.33 -20.62 -7.92
N LEU A 252 9.24 -19.62 -7.98
CA LEU A 252 9.86 -19.17 -9.23
C LEU A 252 10.79 -20.23 -9.83
N LYS A 253 11.55 -20.96 -8.99
CA LYS A 253 12.45 -22.03 -9.44
C LYS A 253 11.68 -23.23 -9.96
N GLU A 254 10.66 -23.67 -9.25
CA GLU A 254 9.85 -24.85 -9.57
C GLU A 254 8.72 -24.57 -10.56
N ASN A 255 8.56 -23.31 -10.98
CA ASN A 255 7.44 -22.85 -11.80
C ASN A 255 6.07 -23.29 -11.26
N HIS A 256 5.94 -23.27 -9.93
CA HIS A 256 4.74 -23.72 -9.22
C HIS A 256 3.98 -22.55 -8.63
N LEU A 257 2.64 -22.52 -8.82
CA LEU A 257 1.79 -21.47 -8.27
C LEU A 257 1.77 -21.55 -6.73
N PRO A 258 2.22 -20.51 -6.00
CA PRO A 258 2.21 -20.51 -4.54
C PRO A 258 0.80 -20.66 -3.96
N GLU A 259 0.72 -20.98 -2.67
CA GLU A 259 -0.54 -20.99 -1.92
C GLU A 259 -1.29 -19.66 -2.06
N ARG A 260 -2.62 -19.74 -1.89
CA ARG A 260 -3.49 -18.57 -1.91
C ARG A 260 -3.03 -17.50 -0.92
N CYS A 261 -3.08 -16.23 -1.35
CA CYS A 261 -2.85 -15.10 -0.47
C CYS A 261 -3.73 -15.19 0.79
N SER A 262 -3.18 -14.86 1.94
CA SER A 262 -3.90 -14.86 3.21
C SER A 262 -5.07 -13.87 3.19
N VAL A 263 -5.99 -14.00 4.14
CA VAL A 263 -7.15 -13.10 4.26
C VAL A 263 -6.73 -11.64 4.35
N ARG A 264 -5.63 -11.36 5.09
CA ARG A 264 -5.07 -10.01 5.22
C ARG A 264 -4.47 -9.52 3.91
N GLU A 265 -3.65 -10.30 3.22
CA GLU A 265 -3.01 -9.94 1.95
C GLU A 265 -4.03 -9.64 0.84
N ARG A 266 -5.17 -10.30 0.85
CA ARG A 266 -6.26 -10.06 -0.11
C ARG A 266 -7.34 -9.11 0.39
N TRP A 267 -7.15 -8.46 1.56
CA TRP A 267 -8.07 -7.49 2.16
C TRP A 267 -9.51 -8.01 2.26
N HIS A 268 -9.68 -9.23 2.79
CA HIS A 268 -10.99 -9.91 2.85
C HIS A 268 -11.67 -10.04 1.47
N ASN A 269 -10.91 -10.34 0.42
CA ASN A 269 -11.26 -10.46 -0.99
C ASN A 269 -11.35 -9.15 -1.78
N ARG A 270 -11.53 -8.00 -1.16
CA ARG A 270 -11.65 -6.72 -1.86
C ARG A 270 -10.48 -6.45 -2.83
N LYS A 271 -9.27 -6.90 -2.50
CA LYS A 271 -8.13 -6.78 -3.40
C LYS A 271 -8.32 -7.64 -4.66
N CYS A 272 -8.82 -8.87 -4.52
CA CYS A 272 -9.08 -9.77 -5.64
C CYS A 272 -10.19 -9.25 -6.56
N GLU A 273 -11.18 -8.57 -6.00
CA GLU A 273 -12.31 -8.00 -6.75
C GLU A 273 -11.87 -6.85 -7.67
N SER A 274 -11.06 -5.89 -7.14
CA SER A 274 -10.88 -4.61 -7.81
C SER A 274 -9.44 -4.08 -7.89
N TYR A 275 -8.48 -4.67 -7.15
CA TYR A 275 -7.14 -4.07 -6.98
C TYR A 275 -5.97 -5.01 -7.29
N CYS A 276 -6.24 -6.22 -7.74
CA CYS A 276 -5.20 -7.18 -8.08
C CYS A 276 -5.05 -7.28 -9.60
N ASP A 277 -3.99 -6.68 -10.15
CA ASP A 277 -3.73 -6.68 -11.60
C ASP A 277 -3.64 -8.08 -12.21
N VAL A 278 -3.26 -9.07 -11.39
CA VAL A 278 -3.09 -10.47 -11.81
C VAL A 278 -4.23 -11.39 -11.34
N ALA A 279 -5.37 -10.83 -10.96
CA ALA A 279 -6.52 -11.63 -10.50
C ALA A 279 -7.00 -12.63 -11.55
N GLU A 280 -6.90 -12.32 -12.83
CA GLU A 280 -7.30 -13.16 -13.95
C GLU A 280 -6.41 -14.39 -14.14
N PHE A 281 -5.15 -14.32 -13.72
CA PHE A 281 -4.22 -15.44 -13.74
C PHE A 281 -4.29 -16.30 -12.47
N CYS A 282 -5.02 -15.83 -11.44
CA CYS A 282 -5.19 -16.52 -10.17
C CYS A 282 -6.52 -17.30 -10.16
N PRO A 283 -6.53 -18.64 -9.96
CA PRO A 283 -7.77 -19.41 -9.89
C PRO A 283 -8.76 -18.83 -8.87
N TYR A 284 -8.28 -18.46 -7.70
CA TYR A 284 -9.10 -17.83 -6.66
C TYR A 284 -9.55 -16.41 -7.04
N GLY A 285 -8.68 -15.61 -7.66
CA GLY A 285 -9.03 -14.27 -8.14
C GLY A 285 -10.16 -14.30 -9.17
N ARG A 286 -10.10 -15.24 -10.13
CA ARG A 286 -11.17 -15.45 -11.12
C ARG A 286 -12.50 -15.83 -10.47
N LEU A 287 -12.45 -16.70 -9.45
CA LEU A 287 -13.67 -17.08 -8.71
C LEU A 287 -14.33 -15.85 -8.07
N ILE A 288 -13.54 -15.04 -7.36
CA ILE A 288 -14.05 -13.84 -6.66
C ILE A 288 -14.61 -12.81 -7.65
N LYS A 289 -13.90 -12.52 -8.76
CA LYS A 289 -14.42 -11.60 -9.80
C LYS A 289 -15.75 -12.08 -10.38
N ARG A 290 -15.91 -13.39 -10.65
CA ARG A 290 -17.16 -13.95 -11.17
C ARG A 290 -18.31 -13.82 -10.17
N THR A 291 -18.07 -14.03 -8.88
CA THR A 291 -19.10 -13.87 -7.85
C THR A 291 -19.51 -12.42 -7.67
N ALA A 292 -18.56 -11.47 -7.69
CA ALA A 292 -18.84 -10.05 -7.63
C ALA A 292 -19.71 -9.56 -8.81
N ASN A 293 -19.36 -9.97 -10.04
CA ASN A 293 -20.11 -9.61 -11.25
C ASN A 293 -21.53 -10.20 -11.32
N LYS A 294 -21.81 -11.28 -10.56
CA LYS A 294 -23.18 -11.84 -10.46
C LYS A 294 -24.04 -11.13 -9.41
N ALA A 295 -23.43 -10.39 -8.50
CA ALA A 295 -24.10 -9.68 -7.40
C ALA A 295 -24.32 -8.20 -7.70
N ALA A 296 -23.75 -7.68 -8.80
CA ALA A 296 -23.93 -6.32 -9.33
C ALA A 296 -24.99 -6.33 -10.44
#